data_681bcef54dbcaa540c6044a955b19f16
#
_entry.id   681bcef54dbcaa540c6044a955b19f16
#
_cell.length_a   1.000
_cell.length_b   1.000
_cell.length_c   1.000
_cell.angle_alpha   90.00
_cell.angle_beta   90.00
_cell.angle_gamma   90.00
#
_symmetry.space_group_name_H-M   'P 1'
#
loop_
_entity.id
_entity.type
_entity.pdbx_description
1 polymer ?
#
loop_
_entity_poly.entity_id
_entity_poly.type
_entity_poly.pdbx_seq_one_letter_code
_entity_poly.pdbx_strand_id
1 'polypeptide(L)'
;MNTNTHSLVQKLWNYCNVLRDDGMSYGDYVEQLTYLLFLKMAHERSQPPHNQPSIVPEGYTWPTLLARDGDALFDHYRHTLERLGMERGTLGLIFAKAQNKFQDPAKLRRVVADLIDTETWTILGADVKGDAYEGLLERNAQDTKSGAGQYFTPRALIQAMVDCIAPQPGESICDPACGTGGFLFTAHNHITAHHKNLTRDQLRHLKEKAFTGYELVQ
;
A
#
# COMPACT_ATOMS: atom_id res chain seq x y z
N MET A 1 -14.03 2.44 -13.97
CA MET A 1 -13.08 1.46 -13.38
C MET A 1 -12.70 0.46 -14.46
N ASN A 2 -11.40 0.25 -14.65
CA ASN A 2 -10.91 -0.72 -15.64
C ASN A 2 -11.31 -2.14 -15.20
N THR A 3 -11.71 -3.00 -16.12
CA THR A 3 -12.14 -4.38 -15.86
C THR A 3 -11.11 -5.16 -15.02
N ASN A 4 -9.84 -4.83 -15.16
CA ASN A 4 -8.73 -5.42 -14.43
C ASN A 4 -8.70 -5.03 -12.93
N THR A 5 -9.05 -3.79 -12.61
CA THR A 5 -9.09 -3.29 -11.22
C THR A 5 -10.22 -3.96 -10.44
N HIS A 6 -11.40 -4.12 -11.05
CA HIS A 6 -12.54 -4.76 -10.41
C HIS A 6 -12.27 -6.24 -10.08
N SER A 7 -11.61 -6.95 -10.99
CA SER A 7 -11.25 -8.35 -10.79
C SER A 7 -10.21 -8.50 -9.66
N LEU A 8 -9.23 -7.59 -9.57
CA LEU A 8 -8.23 -7.57 -8.50
C LEU A 8 -8.88 -7.28 -7.13
N VAL A 9 -9.75 -6.26 -7.05
CA VAL A 9 -10.52 -5.95 -5.82
C VAL A 9 -11.33 -7.17 -5.38
N GLN A 10 -12.01 -7.85 -6.32
CA GLN A 10 -12.79 -9.04 -6.00
C GLN A 10 -11.90 -10.19 -5.48
N LYS A 11 -10.73 -10.39 -6.07
CA LYS A 11 -9.76 -11.40 -5.64
C LYS A 11 -9.26 -11.11 -4.22
N LEU A 12 -8.85 -9.87 -3.94
CA LEU A 12 -8.44 -9.43 -2.61
C LEU A 12 -9.55 -9.61 -1.58
N TRP A 13 -10.78 -9.28 -1.93
CA TRP A 13 -11.95 -9.43 -1.05
C TRP A 13 -12.27 -10.89 -0.72
N ASN A 14 -12.15 -11.78 -1.69
CA ASN A 14 -12.38 -13.20 -1.46
C ASN A 14 -11.38 -13.77 -0.43
N TYR A 15 -10.11 -13.37 -0.50
CA TYR A 15 -9.11 -13.76 0.51
C TYR A 15 -9.39 -13.13 1.88
N CYS A 16 -9.86 -11.88 1.91
CA CYS A 16 -10.30 -11.25 3.15
C CYS A 16 -11.38 -12.08 3.86
N ASN A 17 -12.39 -12.52 3.14
CA ASN A 17 -13.47 -13.33 3.70
C ASN A 17 -12.95 -14.67 4.26
N VAL A 18 -12.06 -15.35 3.52
CA VAL A 18 -11.45 -16.62 3.99
C VAL A 18 -10.69 -16.44 5.29
N LEU A 19 -9.98 -15.32 5.46
CA LEU A 19 -9.19 -15.04 6.67
C LEU A 19 -10.08 -14.55 7.82
N ARG A 20 -11.15 -13.83 7.53
CA ARG A 20 -12.13 -13.38 8.53
C ARG A 20 -12.84 -14.58 9.18
N ASP A 21 -13.12 -15.61 8.44
CA ASP A 21 -13.73 -16.85 8.98
C ASP A 21 -12.83 -17.56 9.99
N ASP A 22 -11.51 -17.25 10.00
CA ASP A 22 -10.55 -17.69 11.02
C ASP A 22 -10.35 -16.69 12.17
N GLY A 23 -11.15 -15.65 12.25
CA GLY A 23 -11.09 -14.66 13.31
C GLY A 23 -10.10 -13.52 13.07
N MET A 24 -9.48 -13.42 11.87
CA MET A 24 -8.70 -12.23 11.51
C MET A 24 -9.62 -11.05 11.31
N SER A 25 -9.36 -9.94 12.01
CA SER A 25 -10.09 -8.71 11.77
C SER A 25 -9.79 -8.15 10.38
N TYR A 26 -10.71 -7.34 9.86
CA TYR A 26 -10.49 -6.68 8.59
C TYR A 26 -9.26 -5.75 8.62
N GLY A 27 -9.07 -5.00 9.70
CA GLY A 27 -7.91 -4.13 9.89
C GLY A 27 -6.61 -4.90 9.87
N ASP A 28 -6.55 -6.04 10.58
CA ASP A 28 -5.39 -6.92 10.57
C ASP A 28 -5.12 -7.47 9.16
N TYR A 29 -6.17 -7.84 8.40
CA TYR A 29 -6.00 -8.31 7.02
C TYR A 29 -5.36 -7.24 6.13
N VAL A 30 -5.88 -6.02 6.17
CA VAL A 30 -5.37 -4.90 5.36
C VAL A 30 -3.93 -4.56 5.76
N GLU A 31 -3.62 -4.58 7.04
CA GLU A 31 -2.26 -4.39 7.55
C GLU A 31 -1.30 -5.46 7.00
N GLN A 32 -1.66 -6.74 7.13
CA GLN A 32 -0.84 -7.84 6.64
C GLN A 32 -0.67 -7.79 5.11
N LEU A 33 -1.73 -7.47 4.39
CA LEU A 33 -1.69 -7.29 2.94
C LEU A 33 -0.70 -6.17 2.56
N THR A 34 -0.72 -5.05 3.30
CA THR A 34 0.18 -3.92 3.07
C THR A 34 1.66 -4.33 3.24
N TYR A 35 1.99 -5.07 4.29
CA TYR A 35 3.36 -5.55 4.51
C TYR A 35 3.84 -6.49 3.40
N LEU A 36 3.01 -7.44 3.03
CA LEU A 36 3.34 -8.41 1.98
C LEU A 36 3.46 -7.73 0.60
N LEU A 37 2.56 -6.81 0.27
CA LEU A 37 2.63 -6.03 -0.96
C LEU A 37 3.89 -5.17 -1.01
N PHE A 38 4.27 -4.53 0.11
CA PHE A 38 5.50 -3.77 0.19
C PHE A 38 6.72 -4.64 -0.14
N LEU A 39 6.83 -5.82 0.47
CA LEU A 39 7.93 -6.76 0.23
C LEU A 39 7.99 -7.23 -1.22
N LYS A 40 6.84 -7.57 -1.81
CA LYS A 40 6.74 -7.95 -3.22
C LYS A 40 7.16 -6.82 -4.15
N MET A 41 6.63 -5.61 -3.94
CA MET A 41 6.98 -4.44 -4.77
C MET A 41 8.44 -4.02 -4.61
N ALA A 42 9.02 -4.11 -3.42
CA ALA A 42 10.44 -3.86 -3.19
C ALA A 42 11.31 -4.85 -3.99
N HIS A 43 10.90 -6.12 -4.00
CA HIS A 43 11.56 -7.14 -4.83
C HIS A 43 11.43 -6.83 -6.33
N GLU A 44 10.24 -6.55 -6.83
CA GLU A 44 10.01 -6.23 -8.24
C GLU A 44 10.84 -5.02 -8.70
N ARG A 45 10.96 -3.98 -7.87
CA ARG A 45 11.81 -2.82 -8.16
C ARG A 45 13.29 -3.13 -8.22
N SER A 46 13.74 -4.18 -7.53
CA SER A 46 15.13 -4.65 -7.62
C SER A 46 15.43 -5.47 -8.88
N GLN A 47 14.39 -5.89 -9.61
CA GLN A 47 14.51 -6.67 -10.85
C GLN A 47 14.46 -5.76 -12.10
N PRO A 48 14.89 -6.27 -13.28
CA PRO A 48 14.65 -5.58 -14.55
C PRO A 48 13.15 -5.29 -14.76
N PRO A 49 12.77 -4.17 -15.37
CA PRO A 49 13.64 -3.12 -15.95
C PRO A 49 14.13 -2.07 -14.94
N HIS A 50 13.68 -2.10 -13.69
CA HIS A 50 13.95 -1.04 -12.71
C HIS A 50 15.37 -1.09 -12.16
N ASN A 51 15.90 -2.28 -11.85
CA ASN A 51 17.25 -2.53 -11.31
C ASN A 51 17.65 -1.60 -10.14
N GLN A 52 16.70 -1.27 -9.26
CA GLN A 52 16.96 -0.42 -8.09
C GLN A 52 17.67 -1.23 -7.00
N PRO A 53 18.55 -0.63 -6.20
CA PRO A 53 19.12 -1.30 -5.03
C PRO A 53 18.00 -1.79 -4.11
N SER A 54 18.13 -3.03 -3.61
CA SER A 54 17.17 -3.55 -2.63
C SER A 54 17.21 -2.73 -1.36
N ILE A 55 16.04 -2.27 -0.92
CA ILE A 55 15.87 -1.59 0.38
C ILE A 55 15.59 -2.59 1.50
N VAL A 56 15.26 -3.85 1.16
CA VAL A 56 15.00 -4.92 2.12
C VAL A 56 16.32 -5.67 2.36
N PRO A 57 16.70 -5.90 3.64
CA PRO A 57 17.92 -6.65 3.98
C PRO A 57 17.96 -8.03 3.35
N GLU A 58 19.17 -8.46 3.00
CA GLU A 58 19.40 -9.82 2.51
C GLU A 58 18.89 -10.86 3.52
N GLY A 59 18.29 -11.93 3.02
CA GLY A 59 17.68 -12.97 3.86
C GLY A 59 16.22 -12.71 4.25
N TYR A 60 15.68 -11.48 4.06
CA TYR A 60 14.28 -11.11 4.39
C TYR A 60 13.48 -10.65 3.17
N THR A 61 13.99 -10.95 1.98
CA THR A 61 13.41 -10.55 0.71
C THR A 61 12.21 -11.42 0.31
N TRP A 62 11.41 -10.97 -0.64
CA TRP A 62 10.27 -11.72 -1.15
C TRP A 62 10.59 -13.16 -1.57
N PRO A 63 11.67 -13.45 -2.35
CA PRO A 63 12.03 -14.82 -2.68
C PRO A 63 12.28 -15.71 -1.47
N THR A 64 12.77 -15.16 -0.36
CA THR A 64 13.02 -15.95 0.86
C THR A 64 11.75 -16.35 1.58
N LEU A 65 10.67 -15.57 1.46
CA LEU A 65 9.32 -15.94 1.90
C LEU A 65 8.74 -17.02 0.98
N LEU A 66 8.82 -16.79 -0.33
CA LEU A 66 8.22 -17.67 -1.33
C LEU A 66 8.84 -19.08 -1.33
N ALA A 67 10.13 -19.19 -0.98
CA ALA A 67 10.86 -20.46 -0.91
C ALA A 67 10.51 -21.33 0.30
N ARG A 68 9.69 -20.84 1.24
CA ARG A 68 9.32 -21.53 2.47
C ARG A 68 7.86 -21.94 2.48
N ASP A 69 7.53 -22.92 3.34
CA ASP A 69 6.16 -23.40 3.54
C ASP A 69 5.92 -23.77 4.99
N GLY A 70 4.65 -23.94 5.40
CA GLY A 70 4.24 -24.34 6.72
C GLY A 70 4.82 -23.45 7.82
N ASP A 71 5.23 -24.07 8.93
CA ASP A 71 5.78 -23.37 10.10
C ASP A 71 7.06 -22.60 9.78
N ALA A 72 7.88 -23.10 8.83
CA ALA A 72 9.09 -22.40 8.40
C ALA A 72 8.78 -21.07 7.71
N LEU A 73 7.71 -20.97 6.91
CA LEU A 73 7.23 -19.72 6.35
C LEU A 73 6.68 -18.80 7.44
N PHE A 74 5.88 -19.37 8.35
CA PHE A 74 5.24 -18.62 9.42
C PHE A 74 6.26 -17.93 10.34
N ASP A 75 7.25 -18.67 10.81
CA ASP A 75 8.33 -18.14 11.62
C ASP A 75 9.20 -17.15 10.87
N HIS A 76 9.50 -17.43 9.60
CA HIS A 76 10.28 -16.52 8.78
C HIS A 76 9.57 -15.20 8.53
N TYR A 77 8.26 -15.22 8.28
CA TYR A 77 7.46 -13.99 8.13
C TYR A 77 7.46 -13.16 9.42
N ARG A 78 7.25 -13.80 10.58
CA ARG A 78 7.33 -13.13 11.89
C ARG A 78 8.69 -12.44 12.08
N HIS A 79 9.79 -13.16 11.86
CA HIS A 79 11.14 -12.59 11.98
C HIS A 79 11.41 -11.49 10.95
N THR A 80 10.82 -11.59 9.75
CA THR A 80 10.92 -10.54 8.72
C THR A 80 10.30 -9.24 9.22
N LEU A 81 9.07 -9.28 9.74
CA LEU A 81 8.40 -8.10 10.29
C LEU A 81 9.19 -7.49 11.44
N GLU A 82 9.63 -8.29 12.40
CA GLU A 82 10.45 -7.85 13.53
C GLU A 82 11.75 -7.18 13.05
N ARG A 83 12.45 -7.82 12.10
CA ARG A 83 13.73 -7.32 11.58
C ARG A 83 13.57 -6.00 10.86
N LEU A 84 12.55 -5.87 10.02
CA LEU A 84 12.27 -4.64 9.27
C LEU A 84 11.83 -3.49 10.18
N GLY A 85 11.13 -3.78 11.26
CA GLY A 85 10.76 -2.81 12.29
C GLY A 85 11.96 -2.21 13.06
N MET A 86 13.11 -2.87 13.03
CA MET A 86 14.36 -2.38 13.64
C MET A 86 15.20 -1.52 12.68
N GLU A 87 14.85 -1.46 11.41
CA GLU A 87 15.58 -0.67 10.42
C GLU A 87 15.38 0.83 10.65
N ARG A 88 16.32 1.64 10.13
CA ARG A 88 16.23 3.10 10.19
C ARG A 88 15.44 3.67 9.01
N GLY A 89 14.89 4.87 9.22
CA GLY A 89 14.18 5.60 8.17
C GLY A 89 12.79 5.03 7.86
N THR A 90 12.33 5.20 6.63
CA THR A 90 10.97 4.87 6.19
C THR A 90 10.64 3.39 6.40
N LEU A 91 11.61 2.50 6.19
CA LEU A 91 11.41 1.06 6.37
C LEU A 91 11.01 0.73 7.82
N GLY A 92 11.78 1.21 8.80
CA GLY A 92 11.45 1.02 10.21
C GLY A 92 10.14 1.68 10.63
N LEU A 93 9.77 2.81 10.01
CA LEU A 93 8.47 3.44 10.26
C LEU A 93 7.30 2.59 9.76
N ILE A 94 7.40 2.04 8.55
CA ILE A 94 6.35 1.18 7.96
C ILE A 94 6.12 -0.08 8.81
N PHE A 95 7.21 -0.70 9.29
CA PHE A 95 7.15 -1.96 10.05
C PHE A 95 7.22 -1.75 11.56
N ALA A 96 7.10 -0.51 12.06
CA ALA A 96 7.09 -0.22 13.49
C ALA A 96 5.98 -1.01 14.18
N LYS A 97 6.35 -1.88 15.14
CA LYS A 97 5.42 -2.75 15.88
C LYS A 97 4.64 -3.75 15.00
N ALA A 98 5.07 -3.99 13.75
CA ALA A 98 4.44 -4.97 12.89
C ALA A 98 4.47 -6.37 13.51
N GLN A 99 3.35 -7.05 13.48
CA GLN A 99 3.18 -8.40 14.03
C GLN A 99 2.51 -9.30 13.00
N ASN A 100 2.92 -10.56 12.96
CA ASN A 100 2.20 -11.57 12.20
C ASN A 100 0.82 -11.82 12.83
N LYS A 101 -0.25 -11.57 12.10
CA LYS A 101 -1.64 -11.78 12.52
C LYS A 101 -2.28 -13.02 11.92
N PHE A 102 -1.60 -13.69 10.99
CA PHE A 102 -2.07 -14.99 10.52
C PHE A 102 -2.03 -16.01 11.67
N GLN A 103 -3.01 -16.89 11.72
CA GLN A 103 -3.10 -17.95 12.70
C GLN A 103 -2.76 -19.32 12.08
N ASP A 104 -2.94 -19.44 10.76
CA ASP A 104 -2.72 -20.66 10.00
C ASP A 104 -1.61 -20.45 8.95
N PRO A 105 -0.48 -21.19 9.05
CA PRO A 105 0.61 -21.14 8.08
C PRO A 105 0.15 -21.44 6.63
N ALA A 106 -0.81 -22.34 6.44
CA ALA A 106 -1.32 -22.65 5.10
C ALA A 106 -2.05 -21.47 4.47
N LYS A 107 -2.75 -20.66 5.27
CA LYS A 107 -3.41 -19.45 4.79
C LYS A 107 -2.42 -18.35 4.46
N LEU A 108 -1.38 -18.17 5.27
CA LEU A 108 -0.28 -17.27 4.93
C LEU A 108 0.35 -17.69 3.59
N ARG A 109 0.61 -18.99 3.39
CA ARG A 109 1.15 -19.49 2.12
C ARG A 109 0.27 -19.16 0.94
N ARG A 110 -1.04 -19.35 1.06
CA ARG A 110 -2.00 -19.00 0.00
C ARG A 110 -2.00 -17.51 -0.32
N VAL A 111 -1.96 -16.64 0.67
CA VAL A 111 -1.88 -15.19 0.44
C VAL A 111 -0.57 -14.81 -0.26
N VAL A 112 0.55 -15.39 0.15
CA VAL A 112 1.85 -15.13 -0.46
C VAL A 112 1.91 -15.65 -1.90
N ALA A 113 1.61 -16.93 -2.12
CA ALA A 113 1.83 -17.60 -3.39
C ALA A 113 0.67 -17.41 -4.39
N ASP A 114 -0.58 -17.54 -3.95
CA ASP A 114 -1.72 -17.61 -4.86
C ASP A 114 -2.39 -16.24 -5.08
N LEU A 115 -2.21 -15.31 -4.12
CA LEU A 115 -2.77 -13.97 -4.23
C LEU A 115 -1.71 -12.96 -4.72
N ILE A 116 -0.62 -12.82 -3.97
CA ILE A 116 0.31 -11.70 -4.17
C ILE A 116 1.33 -12.02 -5.26
N ASP A 117 1.90 -13.23 -5.25
CA ASP A 117 2.96 -13.57 -6.21
C ASP A 117 2.46 -13.74 -7.66
N THR A 118 1.19 -14.00 -7.84
CA THR A 118 0.58 -14.15 -9.18
C THR A 118 0.45 -12.84 -9.97
N GLU A 119 0.61 -11.70 -9.31
CA GLU A 119 0.47 -10.38 -9.93
C GLU A 119 1.80 -9.63 -9.97
N THR A 120 1.96 -8.75 -10.97
CA THR A 120 3.10 -7.81 -11.05
C THR A 120 2.63 -6.43 -10.60
N TRP A 121 2.85 -6.12 -9.34
CA TRP A 121 2.29 -4.94 -8.67
C TRP A 121 2.93 -3.62 -9.10
N THR A 122 4.17 -3.63 -9.54
CA THR A 122 4.87 -2.41 -10.00
C THR A 122 4.40 -1.93 -11.36
N ILE A 123 3.86 -2.84 -12.20
CA ILE A 123 3.27 -2.50 -13.51
C ILE A 123 1.86 -1.91 -13.35
N LEU A 124 1.15 -2.34 -12.31
CA LEU A 124 -0.14 -1.75 -11.97
C LEU A 124 0.07 -0.28 -11.63
N GLY A 125 -0.62 0.62 -12.32
CA GLY A 125 -0.59 2.06 -12.05
C GLY A 125 -0.86 2.34 -10.58
N ALA A 126 -0.35 3.46 -10.07
CA ALA A 126 -0.61 3.88 -8.69
C ALA A 126 -2.12 3.99 -8.42
N ASP A 127 -2.89 4.42 -9.43
CA ASP A 127 -4.35 4.51 -9.36
C ASP A 127 -5.01 3.15 -9.13
N VAL A 128 -4.56 2.09 -9.83
CA VAL A 128 -5.13 0.73 -9.70
C VAL A 128 -4.91 0.17 -8.28
N LYS A 129 -3.73 0.39 -7.71
CA LYS A 129 -3.42 -0.05 -6.33
C LYS A 129 -4.24 0.70 -5.30
N GLY A 130 -4.36 2.02 -5.47
CA GLY A 130 -5.20 2.85 -4.63
C GLY A 130 -6.68 2.46 -4.73
N ASP A 131 -7.20 2.28 -5.93
CA ASP A 131 -8.59 1.84 -6.16
C ASP A 131 -8.86 0.46 -5.55
N ALA A 132 -7.89 -0.47 -5.64
CA ALA A 132 -8.01 -1.77 -5.03
C ALA A 132 -8.11 -1.68 -3.50
N TYR A 133 -7.25 -0.86 -2.90
CA TYR A 133 -7.23 -0.63 -1.46
C TYR A 133 -8.50 0.07 -0.97
N GLU A 134 -8.91 1.15 -1.65
CA GLU A 134 -10.14 1.88 -1.35
C GLU A 134 -11.38 1.02 -1.52
N GLY A 135 -11.42 0.19 -2.57
CA GLY A 135 -12.51 -0.76 -2.79
C GLY A 135 -12.63 -1.82 -1.69
N LEU A 136 -11.51 -2.24 -1.09
CA LEU A 136 -11.52 -3.10 0.10
C LEU A 136 -12.11 -2.37 1.31
N LEU A 137 -11.65 -1.13 1.55
CA LEU A 137 -12.12 -0.33 2.68
C LEU A 137 -13.61 0.03 2.57
N GLU A 138 -14.08 0.38 1.37
CA GLU A 138 -15.49 0.65 1.11
C GLU A 138 -16.38 -0.56 1.39
N ARG A 139 -15.98 -1.74 0.93
CA ARG A 139 -16.72 -2.99 1.20
C ARG A 139 -16.78 -3.31 2.69
N ASN A 140 -15.68 -3.11 3.43
CA ASN A 140 -15.69 -3.28 4.88
C ASN A 140 -16.64 -2.31 5.57
N ALA A 141 -16.67 -1.04 5.15
CA ALA A 141 -17.59 -0.05 5.71
C ALA A 141 -19.07 -0.41 5.46
N GLN A 142 -19.39 -1.09 4.34
CA GLN A 142 -20.73 -1.58 4.04
C GLN A 142 -21.11 -2.82 4.89
N ASP A 143 -20.16 -3.72 5.16
CA ASP A 143 -20.40 -4.95 5.95
C ASP A 143 -20.46 -4.69 7.46
N THR A 144 -19.71 -3.71 7.96
CA THR A 144 -19.74 -3.32 9.38
C THR A 144 -20.85 -2.31 9.63
N LYS A 145 -21.99 -2.76 10.11
CA LYS A 145 -23.10 -1.89 10.61
C LYS A 145 -22.71 -1.03 11.82
N SER A 146 -21.50 -1.15 12.34
CA SER A 146 -20.94 -0.32 13.40
C SER A 146 -20.08 0.76 12.77
N GLY A 147 -20.66 1.95 12.59
CA GLY A 147 -20.06 3.12 12.00
C GLY A 147 -18.78 3.65 12.64
N ALA A 148 -17.68 2.96 12.52
CA ALA A 148 -16.37 3.59 12.54
C ALA A 148 -16.14 4.13 11.13
N GLY A 149 -16.80 5.24 10.81
CA GLY A 149 -16.82 5.84 9.49
C GLY A 149 -15.48 6.45 9.11
N GLN A 150 -14.60 5.66 8.55
CA GLN A 150 -13.60 6.22 7.65
C GLN A 150 -14.30 6.44 6.31
N TYR A 151 -14.71 7.66 6.06
CA TYR A 151 -15.31 8.06 4.79
C TYR A 151 -14.19 8.40 3.81
N PHE A 152 -14.08 7.63 2.75
CA PHE A 152 -13.17 7.95 1.65
C PHE A 152 -13.86 8.91 0.69
N THR A 153 -13.17 10.01 0.38
CA THR A 153 -13.65 10.93 -0.67
C THR A 153 -13.47 10.24 -2.03
N PRO A 154 -14.53 10.13 -2.85
CA PRO A 154 -14.42 9.48 -4.16
C PRO A 154 -13.34 10.13 -5.03
N ARG A 155 -12.51 9.32 -5.69
CA ARG A 155 -11.39 9.81 -6.51
C ARG A 155 -11.80 10.79 -7.60
N ALA A 156 -12.95 10.58 -8.23
CA ALA A 156 -13.47 11.50 -9.22
C ALA A 156 -13.72 12.90 -8.64
N LEU A 157 -14.18 12.98 -7.37
CA LEU A 157 -14.38 14.25 -6.68
C LEU A 157 -13.04 14.88 -6.31
N ILE A 158 -12.08 14.09 -5.78
CA ILE A 158 -10.72 14.56 -5.49
C ILE A 158 -10.08 15.13 -6.76
N GLN A 159 -10.15 14.41 -7.88
CA GLN A 159 -9.61 14.87 -9.16
C GLN A 159 -10.24 16.20 -9.59
N ALA A 160 -11.57 16.31 -9.56
CA ALA A 160 -12.26 17.54 -9.92
C ALA A 160 -11.87 18.73 -9.03
N MET A 161 -11.71 18.50 -7.71
CA MET A 161 -11.27 19.55 -6.79
C MET A 161 -9.83 19.96 -7.05
N VAL A 162 -8.93 19.03 -7.29
CA VAL A 162 -7.51 19.31 -7.60
C VAL A 162 -7.39 20.04 -8.95
N ASP A 163 -8.18 19.65 -9.97
CA ASP A 163 -8.19 20.31 -11.26
C ASP A 163 -8.71 21.76 -11.16
N CYS A 164 -9.70 22.02 -10.30
CA CYS A 164 -10.20 23.38 -10.05
C CYS A 164 -9.17 24.24 -9.31
N ILE A 165 -8.44 23.68 -8.34
CA ILE A 165 -7.41 24.40 -7.57
C ILE A 165 -6.16 24.60 -8.42
N ALA A 166 -5.83 23.65 -9.29
CA ALA A 166 -4.68 23.63 -10.17
C ALA A 166 -3.35 23.98 -9.47
N PRO A 167 -2.91 23.14 -8.49
CA PRO A 167 -1.74 23.43 -7.70
C PRO A 167 -0.48 23.58 -8.55
N GLN A 168 0.39 24.53 -8.18
CA GLN A 168 1.57 24.91 -8.94
C GLN A 168 2.87 24.38 -8.33
N PRO A 169 3.93 24.17 -9.13
CA PRO A 169 5.24 23.83 -8.63
C PRO A 169 5.79 24.88 -7.66
N GLY A 170 6.22 24.45 -6.48
CA GLY A 170 6.74 25.33 -5.43
C GLY A 170 5.73 25.68 -4.34
N GLU A 171 4.44 25.38 -4.55
CA GLU A 171 3.42 25.51 -3.50
C GLU A 171 3.53 24.38 -2.47
N SER A 172 3.03 24.66 -1.26
CA SER A 172 2.91 23.68 -0.18
C SER A 172 1.44 23.33 0.04
N ILE A 173 1.15 22.05 0.11
CA ILE A 173 -0.19 21.50 0.21
C ILE A 173 -0.28 20.73 1.53
N CYS A 174 -1.30 21.08 2.33
CA CYS A 174 -1.55 20.41 3.60
C CYS A 174 -2.95 19.77 3.58
N ASP A 175 -3.00 18.51 3.96
CA ASP A 175 -4.25 17.78 4.20
C ASP A 175 -4.34 17.44 5.70
N PRO A 176 -5.21 18.10 6.46
CA PRO A 176 -5.31 17.91 7.91
C PRO A 176 -6.02 16.62 8.33
N ALA A 177 -6.58 15.86 7.38
CA ALA A 177 -7.28 14.59 7.61
C ALA A 177 -7.04 13.67 6.42
N CYS A 178 -5.75 13.41 6.14
CA CYS A 178 -5.32 12.90 4.84
C CYS A 178 -5.75 11.45 4.54
N GLY A 179 -6.13 10.68 5.53
CA GLY A 179 -6.44 9.27 5.35
C GLY A 179 -5.31 8.56 4.61
N THR A 180 -5.63 7.95 3.47
CA THR A 180 -4.65 7.29 2.57
C THR A 180 -3.84 8.26 1.70
N GLY A 181 -3.99 9.56 1.87
CA GLY A 181 -3.26 10.59 1.11
C GLY A 181 -3.81 10.86 -0.29
N GLY A 182 -5.07 10.54 -0.55
CA GLY A 182 -5.69 10.66 -1.88
C GLY A 182 -5.56 12.05 -2.50
N PHE A 183 -5.83 13.12 -1.74
CA PHE A 183 -5.66 14.50 -2.19
C PHE A 183 -4.20 14.85 -2.48
N LEU A 184 -3.29 14.48 -1.59
CA LEU A 184 -1.86 14.77 -1.75
C LEU A 184 -1.27 14.05 -2.96
N PHE A 185 -1.66 12.80 -3.16
CA PHE A 185 -1.23 12.01 -4.31
C PHE A 185 -1.79 12.57 -5.63
N THR A 186 -3.06 12.94 -5.67
CA THR A 186 -3.68 13.52 -6.87
C THR A 186 -3.08 14.89 -7.20
N ALA A 187 -2.80 15.71 -6.19
CA ALA A 187 -2.10 16.99 -6.37
C ALA A 187 -0.67 16.80 -6.93
N HIS A 188 0.08 15.82 -6.41
CA HIS A 188 1.39 15.47 -6.95
C HIS A 188 1.31 15.08 -8.43
N ASN A 189 0.35 14.22 -8.79
CA ASN A 189 0.15 13.78 -10.17
C ASN A 189 -0.26 14.94 -11.08
N HIS A 190 -1.14 15.83 -10.61
CA HIS A 190 -1.53 17.03 -11.35
C HIS A 190 -0.30 17.90 -11.66
N ILE A 191 0.50 18.23 -10.65
CA ILE A 191 1.71 19.05 -10.84
C ILE A 191 2.67 18.39 -11.86
N THR A 192 2.95 17.09 -11.70
CA THR A 192 3.89 16.38 -12.58
C THR A 192 3.38 16.19 -14.00
N ALA A 193 2.08 16.06 -14.18
CA ALA A 193 1.46 15.92 -15.51
C ALA A 193 1.46 17.24 -16.29
N HIS A 194 1.19 18.37 -15.63
CA HIS A 194 1.08 19.67 -16.26
C HIS A 194 2.39 20.45 -16.37
N HIS A 195 3.39 20.12 -15.55
CA HIS A 195 4.67 20.83 -15.51
C HIS A 195 5.86 19.88 -15.76
N LYS A 196 6.12 19.61 -17.05
CA LYS A 196 7.17 18.65 -17.46
C LYS A 196 8.61 19.15 -17.28
N ASN A 197 8.81 20.47 -17.18
CA ASN A 197 10.13 21.11 -17.12
C ASN A 197 10.36 21.75 -15.74
N LEU A 198 10.25 20.97 -14.67
CA LEU A 198 10.52 21.45 -13.31
C LEU A 198 12.01 21.74 -13.12
N THR A 199 12.32 22.87 -12.48
CA THR A 199 13.70 23.16 -12.05
C THR A 199 14.17 22.17 -10.97
N ARG A 200 15.47 22.08 -10.76
CA ARG A 200 16.04 21.22 -9.71
C ARG A 200 15.49 21.54 -8.31
N ASP A 201 15.27 22.82 -8.03
CA ASP A 201 14.73 23.25 -6.72
C ASP A 201 13.26 22.92 -6.59
N GLN A 202 12.46 23.05 -7.66
CA GLN A 202 11.06 22.63 -7.68
C GLN A 202 10.91 21.12 -7.51
N LEU A 203 11.75 20.32 -8.18
CA LEU A 203 11.78 18.87 -8.00
C LEU A 203 12.13 18.47 -6.58
N ARG A 204 13.11 19.15 -5.98
CA ARG A 204 13.48 18.90 -4.58
C ARG A 204 12.35 19.29 -3.62
N HIS A 205 11.73 20.47 -3.84
CA HIS A 205 10.58 20.90 -3.04
C HIS A 205 9.41 19.91 -3.16
N LEU A 206 9.05 19.51 -4.37
CA LEU A 206 7.96 18.55 -4.64
C LEU A 206 8.20 17.21 -3.92
N LYS A 207 9.44 16.74 -3.88
CA LYS A 207 9.80 15.46 -3.26
C LYS A 207 9.87 15.51 -1.73
N GLU A 208 10.31 16.64 -1.15
CA GLU A 208 10.73 16.69 0.25
C GLU A 208 9.85 17.58 1.13
N LYS A 209 9.13 18.56 0.55
CA LYS A 209 8.50 19.65 1.32
C LYS A 209 7.10 20.04 0.88
N ALA A 210 6.70 19.68 -0.34
CA ALA A 210 5.44 20.16 -0.91
C ALA A 210 4.20 19.62 -0.21
N PHE A 211 4.27 18.43 0.37
CA PHE A 211 3.10 17.74 0.90
C PHE A 211 3.24 17.47 2.40
N THR A 212 2.18 17.83 3.12
CA THR A 212 2.04 17.53 4.56
C THR A 212 0.67 16.93 4.79
N GLY A 213 0.61 15.75 5.38
CA GLY A 213 -0.63 15.07 5.76
C GLY A 213 -0.66 14.81 7.26
N TYR A 214 -1.84 14.99 7.86
CA TYR A 214 -2.10 14.59 9.24
C TYR A 214 -3.17 13.51 9.25
N GLU A 215 -2.97 12.47 10.04
CA GLU A 215 -3.94 11.39 10.23
C GLU A 215 -4.01 11.02 11.71
N LEU A 216 -5.21 10.84 12.22
CA LEU A 216 -5.46 10.50 13.62
C LEU A 216 -5.34 9.00 13.87
N VAL A 217 -5.75 8.20 12.89
CA VAL A 217 -5.74 6.73 12.97
C VAL A 217 -4.44 6.21 12.42
N GLN A 218 -3.71 5.45 13.23
CA GLN A 218 -2.47 4.78 12.86
C GLN A 218 -2.75 3.42 12.23
#